data_366954490ab4478b4999d70e9a1897bd
#
_entry.id   366954490ab4478b4999d70e9a1897bd
#
_cell.length_a   1.000
_cell.length_b   1.000
_cell.length_c   1.000
_cell.angle_alpha   90.00
_cell.angle_beta   90.00
_cell.angle_gamma   90.00
#
_symmetry.space_group_name_H-M   'P 1'
#
loop_
_entity.id
_entity.type
_entity.pdbx_description
1 polymer ?
#
loop_
_entity_poly.entity_id
_entity_poly.type
_entity_poly.pdbx_seq_one_letter_code
_entity_poly.pdbx_strand_id
1 'polypeptide(L)'
;MFKKVNFTCERLINEMEDSLRTMEQNSKEQMLPLFEQMMDSYEQLEMTALTIEGYRQKGNIKARLTRVKRELQDAKTAVEFKQFEKAEEMLEHHLIPALKRFQEGLFPK
;
A
#
# COMPACT_ATOMS: atom_id res chain seq x y z
N MET A 1 5.44 7.15 19.02
CA MET A 1 5.95 5.96 18.33
C MET A 1 4.99 5.46 17.25
N PHE A 2 3.79 5.07 17.63
CA PHE A 2 2.77 4.63 16.67
C PHE A 2 2.23 5.73 15.78
N LYS A 3 2.33 6.98 16.21
CA LYS A 3 1.86 8.12 15.42
C LYS A 3 2.55 8.23 14.08
N LYS A 4 3.86 7.96 14.03
CA LYS A 4 4.63 8.05 12.79
C LYS A 4 4.21 6.97 11.80
N VAL A 5 4.01 5.75 12.29
CA VAL A 5 3.54 4.63 11.47
C VAL A 5 2.14 4.92 10.95
N ASN A 6 1.27 5.40 11.83
CA ASN A 6 -0.09 5.74 11.43
C ASN A 6 -0.11 6.85 10.38
N PHE A 7 0.70 7.87 10.57
CA PHE A 7 0.80 8.98 9.62
C PHE A 7 1.28 8.49 8.25
N THR A 8 2.32 7.66 8.23
CA THR A 8 2.87 7.12 7.00
C THR A 8 1.86 6.21 6.29
N CYS A 9 1.13 5.40 7.07
CA CYS A 9 0.09 4.53 6.54
C CYS A 9 -1.06 5.34 5.93
N GLU A 10 -1.53 6.36 6.65
CA GLU A 10 -2.59 7.24 6.18
C GLU A 10 -2.20 7.93 4.87
N ARG A 11 -0.97 8.39 4.81
CA ARG A 11 -0.44 9.04 3.62
C ARG A 11 -0.43 8.08 2.43
N LEU A 12 -0.03 6.84 2.65
CA LEU A 12 -0.01 5.84 1.60
C LEU A 12 -1.43 5.50 1.14
N ILE A 13 -2.36 5.37 2.06
CA ILE A 13 -3.77 5.11 1.72
C ILE A 13 -4.32 6.25 0.85
N ASN A 14 -4.07 7.49 1.26
CA ASN A 14 -4.52 8.67 0.50
C ASN A 14 -3.90 8.70 -0.90
N GLU A 15 -2.62 8.37 -0.99
CA GLU A 15 -1.91 8.30 -2.26
C GLU A 15 -2.52 7.24 -3.18
N MET A 16 -2.87 6.08 -2.63
CA MET A 16 -3.52 5.01 -3.38
C MET A 16 -4.91 5.43 -3.87
N GLU A 17 -5.69 6.09 -3.01
CA GLU A 17 -7.02 6.56 -3.38
C GLU A 17 -6.95 7.63 -4.47
N ASP A 18 -6.00 8.55 -4.37
CA ASP A 18 -5.79 9.57 -5.40
C ASP A 18 -5.35 8.94 -6.72
N SER A 19 -4.46 7.96 -6.65
CA SER A 19 -3.99 7.24 -7.83
C SER A 19 -5.13 6.51 -8.52
N LEU A 20 -6.01 5.88 -7.73
CA LEU A 20 -7.16 5.17 -8.28
C LEU A 20 -8.07 6.12 -9.05
N ARG A 21 -8.33 7.31 -8.50
CA ARG A 21 -9.14 8.32 -9.18
C ARG A 21 -8.49 8.76 -10.49
N THR A 22 -7.17 8.95 -10.49
CA THR A 22 -6.43 9.32 -11.69
C THR A 22 -6.56 8.24 -12.78
N MET A 23 -6.45 6.98 -12.38
CA MET A 23 -6.58 5.86 -13.30
C MET A 23 -7.97 5.79 -13.92
N GLU A 24 -9.01 6.04 -13.13
CA GLU A 24 -10.38 6.05 -13.61
C GLU A 24 -10.65 7.16 -14.60
N GLN A 25 -9.88 8.24 -14.54
CA GLN A 25 -10.06 9.40 -15.41
C GLN A 25 -9.24 9.35 -16.70
N ASN A 26 -8.71 8.19 -17.05
CA ASN A 26 -8.08 7.92 -18.36
C ASN A 26 -6.59 8.10 -18.52
N SER A 27 -5.83 8.16 -17.45
CA SER A 27 -4.38 8.32 -17.59
C SER A 27 -3.66 6.99 -17.47
N LYS A 28 -3.91 6.09 -18.42
CA LYS A 28 -3.26 4.77 -18.41
C LYS A 28 -1.74 4.88 -18.48
N GLU A 29 -1.23 5.90 -19.15
CA GLU A 29 0.20 6.12 -19.26
C GLU A 29 0.85 6.50 -17.94
N GLN A 30 0.07 7.02 -16.99
CA GLN A 30 0.59 7.43 -15.69
C GLN A 30 0.51 6.33 -14.64
N MET A 31 -0.05 5.19 -14.98
CA MET A 31 -0.25 4.12 -13.99
C MET A 31 1.08 3.58 -13.46
N LEU A 32 2.04 3.32 -14.34
CA LEU A 32 3.32 2.77 -13.89
C LEU A 32 4.06 3.71 -12.95
N PRO A 33 4.23 5.02 -13.28
CA PRO A 33 4.85 5.95 -12.34
C PRO A 33 4.11 6.04 -11.01
N LEU A 34 2.77 5.97 -11.02
CA LEU A 34 1.98 6.00 -9.80
C LEU A 34 2.26 4.79 -8.91
N PHE A 35 2.36 3.60 -9.51
CA PHE A 35 2.68 2.40 -8.74
C PHE A 35 4.11 2.43 -8.22
N GLU A 36 5.04 3.02 -8.96
CA GLU A 36 6.41 3.20 -8.48
C GLU A 36 6.45 4.13 -7.26
N GLN A 37 5.68 5.22 -7.28
CA GLN A 37 5.55 6.11 -6.13
C GLN A 37 4.95 5.39 -4.92
N MET A 38 3.91 4.61 -5.16
CA MET A 38 3.29 3.82 -4.08
C MET A 38 4.28 2.84 -3.46
N MET A 39 5.13 2.23 -4.29
CA MET A 39 6.14 1.30 -3.83
C MET A 39 7.16 2.01 -2.93
N ASP A 40 7.60 3.21 -3.33
CA ASP A 40 8.53 4.00 -2.52
C ASP A 40 7.91 4.38 -1.18
N SER A 41 6.65 4.82 -1.21
CA SER A 41 5.93 5.17 0.01
C SER A 41 5.72 3.95 0.91
N TYR A 42 5.45 2.79 0.31
CA TYR A 42 5.33 1.55 1.05
C TYR A 42 6.64 1.18 1.75
N GLU A 43 7.76 1.33 1.05
CA GLU A 43 9.06 1.03 1.64
C GLU A 43 9.33 1.90 2.86
N GLN A 44 8.92 3.16 2.82
CA GLN A 44 9.04 4.05 3.98
C GLN A 44 8.17 3.56 5.13
N LEU A 45 6.97 3.10 4.84
CA LEU A 45 6.08 2.53 5.85
C LEU A 45 6.73 1.29 6.48
N GLU A 46 7.24 0.40 5.65
CA GLU A 46 7.89 -0.82 6.11
C GLU A 46 9.07 -0.51 7.01
N MET A 47 9.94 0.39 6.59
CA MET A 47 11.09 0.79 7.39
C MET A 47 10.67 1.37 8.73
N THR A 48 9.70 2.26 8.71
CA THR A 48 9.20 2.91 9.91
C THR A 48 8.58 1.88 10.87
N ALA A 49 7.78 0.97 10.35
CA ALA A 49 7.11 -0.03 11.17
C ALA A 49 8.09 -1.05 11.75
N LEU A 50 9.03 -1.52 10.93
CA LEU A 50 9.95 -2.57 11.36
C LEU A 50 11.09 -2.07 12.25
N THR A 51 11.33 -0.76 12.33
CA THR A 51 12.31 -0.21 13.25
C THR A 51 11.75 -0.08 14.67
N ILE A 52 10.45 -0.19 14.84
CA ILE A 52 9.83 -0.13 16.16
C ILE A 52 9.89 -1.52 16.78
N GLU A 53 10.64 -1.65 17.87
CA GLU A 53 10.92 -2.93 18.51
C GLU A 53 9.67 -3.74 18.83
N GLY A 54 8.61 -3.09 19.30
CA GLY A 54 7.36 -3.76 19.63
C GLY A 54 6.67 -4.39 18.41
N TYR A 55 6.92 -3.87 17.21
CA TYR A 55 6.32 -4.42 15.99
C TYR A 55 7.01 -5.69 15.55
N ARG A 56 8.32 -5.80 15.75
CA ARG A 56 9.05 -7.01 15.36
C ARG A 56 8.56 -8.24 16.07
N GLN A 57 8.08 -8.06 17.30
CA GLN A 57 7.61 -9.16 18.14
C GLN A 57 6.18 -9.58 17.80
N LYS A 58 5.45 -8.74 17.07
CA LYS A 58 4.10 -9.06 16.65
C LYS A 58 4.16 -9.63 15.24
N GLY A 59 4.23 -10.95 15.13
CA GLY A 59 4.38 -11.63 13.84
C GLY A 59 3.32 -11.26 12.82
N ASN A 60 2.10 -10.89 13.27
CA ASN A 60 1.02 -10.51 12.38
C ASN A 60 1.32 -9.24 11.58
N ILE A 61 2.04 -8.29 12.16
CA ILE A 61 2.34 -7.04 11.47
C ILE A 61 3.29 -7.27 10.31
N LYS A 62 4.33 -8.06 10.55
CA LYS A 62 5.27 -8.38 9.49
C LYS A 62 4.60 -9.16 8.36
N ALA A 63 3.76 -10.13 8.71
CA ALA A 63 3.02 -10.92 7.73
C ALA A 63 2.09 -10.05 6.89
N ARG A 64 1.39 -9.12 7.53
CA ARG A 64 0.49 -8.20 6.83
C ARG A 64 1.24 -7.28 5.88
N LEU A 65 2.39 -6.75 6.32
CA LEU A 65 3.22 -5.90 5.47
C LEU A 65 3.76 -6.69 4.27
N THR A 66 4.21 -7.91 4.50
CA THR A 66 4.70 -8.77 3.43
C THR A 66 3.62 -9.03 2.38
N ARG A 67 2.39 -9.25 2.84
CA ARG A 67 1.26 -9.46 1.94
C ARG A 67 0.97 -8.22 1.10
N VAL A 68 0.95 -7.05 1.73
CA VAL A 68 0.74 -5.78 1.01
C VAL A 68 1.83 -5.58 -0.03
N LYS A 69 3.08 -5.84 0.34
CA LYS A 69 4.20 -5.71 -0.58
C LYS A 69 4.03 -6.60 -1.81
N ARG A 70 3.64 -7.85 -1.59
CA ARG A 70 3.43 -8.81 -2.68
C ARG A 70 2.30 -8.35 -3.60
N GLU A 71 1.18 -7.93 -3.02
CA GLU A 71 0.04 -7.47 -3.80
C GLU A 71 0.38 -6.20 -4.60
N LEU A 72 1.19 -5.31 -4.00
CA LEU A 72 1.62 -4.10 -4.69
C LEU A 72 2.55 -4.43 -5.87
N GLN A 73 3.46 -5.38 -5.67
CA GLN A 73 4.34 -5.85 -6.75
C GLN A 73 3.54 -6.52 -7.87
N ASP A 74 2.54 -7.32 -7.51
CA ASP A 74 1.67 -7.98 -8.49
C ASP A 74 0.86 -6.97 -9.30
N ALA A 75 0.35 -5.94 -8.65
CA ALA A 75 -0.38 -4.88 -9.32
C ALA A 75 0.53 -4.10 -10.29
N LYS A 76 1.74 -3.80 -9.84
CA LYS A 76 2.74 -3.13 -10.69
C LYS A 76 3.06 -3.98 -11.92
N THR A 77 3.25 -5.29 -11.71
CA THR A 77 3.50 -6.23 -12.81
C THR A 77 2.34 -6.25 -13.79
N ALA A 78 1.10 -6.22 -13.28
CA ALA A 78 -0.07 -6.15 -14.14
C ALA A 78 -0.03 -4.91 -15.04
N VAL A 79 0.38 -3.77 -14.50
CA VAL A 79 0.53 -2.54 -15.28
C VAL A 79 1.60 -2.71 -16.36
N GLU A 80 2.72 -3.33 -16.02
CA GLU A 80 3.80 -3.57 -16.96
C GLU A 80 3.36 -4.44 -18.14
N PHE A 81 2.43 -5.36 -17.90
CA PHE A 81 1.84 -6.20 -18.95
C PHE A 81 0.57 -5.61 -19.54
N LYS A 82 0.29 -4.34 -19.26
CA LYS A 82 -0.86 -3.60 -19.79
C LYS A 82 -2.21 -4.17 -19.35
N GLN A 83 -2.24 -4.87 -18.23
CA GLN A 83 -3.48 -5.37 -17.61
C GLN A 83 -4.02 -4.32 -16.64
N PHE A 84 -4.43 -3.19 -17.18
CA PHE A 84 -4.76 -2.01 -16.40
C PHE A 84 -5.99 -2.22 -15.51
N GLU A 85 -7.00 -2.89 -16.01
CA GLU A 85 -8.21 -3.16 -15.23
C GLU A 85 -7.93 -4.04 -14.03
N LYS A 86 -7.05 -5.02 -14.22
CA LYS A 86 -6.63 -5.91 -13.13
C LYS A 86 -5.88 -5.12 -12.06
N ALA A 87 -4.99 -4.21 -12.47
CA ALA A 87 -4.25 -3.38 -11.53
C ALA A 87 -5.19 -2.47 -10.73
N GLU A 88 -6.18 -1.86 -11.39
CA GLU A 88 -7.18 -1.04 -10.71
C GLU A 88 -7.97 -1.86 -9.70
N GLU A 89 -8.41 -3.04 -10.10
CA GLU A 89 -9.16 -3.93 -9.22
C GLU A 89 -8.35 -4.32 -7.99
N MET A 90 -7.08 -4.67 -8.19
CA MET A 90 -6.19 -5.01 -7.07
C MET A 90 -6.01 -3.82 -6.12
N LEU A 91 -5.85 -2.62 -6.67
CA LEU A 91 -5.70 -1.42 -5.85
C LEU A 91 -6.95 -1.16 -5.02
N GLU A 92 -8.11 -1.19 -5.66
CA GLU A 92 -9.37 -0.87 -5.01
C GLU A 92 -9.83 -1.93 -4.01
N HIS A 93 -9.74 -3.20 -4.37
CA HIS A 93 -10.35 -4.29 -3.59
C HIS A 93 -9.36 -5.07 -2.72
N HIS A 94 -8.07 -4.90 -2.92
CA HIS A 94 -7.05 -5.63 -2.15
C HIS A 94 -6.11 -4.72 -1.39
N LEU A 95 -5.46 -3.79 -2.07
CA LEU A 95 -4.42 -2.96 -1.46
C LEU A 95 -4.98 -1.94 -0.47
N ILE A 96 -5.95 -1.13 -0.90
CA ILE A 96 -6.52 -0.11 -0.03
C ILE A 96 -7.18 -0.75 1.19
N PRO A 97 -8.05 -1.77 1.04
CA PRO A 97 -8.62 -2.43 2.22
C PRO A 97 -7.58 -3.08 3.13
N ALA A 98 -6.53 -3.66 2.57
CA ALA A 98 -5.48 -4.29 3.37
C ALA A 98 -4.74 -3.27 4.24
N LEU A 99 -4.44 -2.10 3.69
CA LEU A 99 -3.79 -1.03 4.44
C LEU A 99 -4.71 -0.45 5.51
N LYS A 100 -5.99 -0.33 5.22
CA LYS A 100 -6.95 0.15 6.21
C LYS A 100 -7.05 -0.81 7.37
N ARG A 101 -7.06 -2.11 7.10
CA ARG A 101 -7.06 -3.13 8.15
C ARG A 101 -5.76 -3.10 8.95
N PHE A 102 -4.64 -2.90 8.27
CA PHE A 102 -3.36 -2.75 8.95
C PHE A 102 -3.39 -1.56 9.89
N GLN A 103 -3.89 -0.41 9.42
CA GLN A 103 -4.00 0.80 10.23
C GLN A 103 -4.89 0.59 11.45
N GLU A 104 -6.03 -0.07 11.28
CA GLU A 104 -6.94 -0.38 12.38
C GLU A 104 -6.27 -1.27 13.42
N GLY A 105 -5.44 -2.20 12.98
CA GLY A 105 -4.71 -3.10 13.86
C GLY A 105 -3.64 -2.42 14.69
N LEU A 106 -3.19 -1.22 14.30
CA LEU A 106 -2.20 -0.46 15.06
C LEU A 106 -2.79 0.10 16.35
N PHE A 107 -4.09 0.32 16.39
CA PHE A 107 -4.78 0.89 17.53
C PHE A 107 -5.96 -0.01 17.91
N PRO A 108 -5.69 -1.20 18.47
CA PRO A 108 -6.77 -2.09 18.88
C PRO A 108 -7.58 -1.44 20.01
N LYS A 109 -8.88 -1.43 19.84
CA LYS A 109 -9.78 -0.93 20.87
C LYS A 109 -10.05 -1.97 21.93
#